data_4544dadf9806fc38df4b9ae4174ae9ca
#
_entry.id   4544dadf9806fc38df4b9ae4174ae9ca
#
_cell.length_a   1.000
_cell.length_b   1.000
_cell.length_c   1.000
_cell.angle_alpha   90.00
_cell.angle_beta   90.00
_cell.angle_gamma   90.00
#
_symmetry.space_group_name_H-M   'P 1'
#
loop_
_entity.id
_entity.type
_entity.pdbx_description
1 polymer ?
#
loop_
_entity_poly.entity_id
_entity_poly.type
_entity_poly.pdbx_seq_one_letter_code
_entity_poly.pdbx_strand_id
1 'polypeptide(L)'
;MRQYRLIYSRLTGCVFFLLPSFCIFFVTTTHSQVIHHQRLRPWPPPESGSGPSPGPSPSPHNKTTPAVFFFGDSIIDTGNNNNLTTEMKCNFSPYGIDFPLGVATGRFSNGKVVSDYISEYLGVKPIVPAYFDPNVQLEDLLTGVSFASGGSGYYHLTPRISRVKSMLDQLTYFQRHISRVKRLIGRDKTDQLLAKGLSVVVAGSNDLAITYYGQGAQLLKDDIHYFTSKMANSAASFVMQLYEYGARQIAVLGTPPLGCVPILRTLKGGLRRECAQDINYASQLFNVKLSITLDQLAKNLPNSNLIYIDIYSAFSHILENSADYGFEEIKKGCCGTGFVEAGPLCNRFTTFVCSNVSAYMFWDSLHPTQRFYKILTKILFEKYIHNLN
;
A
#
# COMPACT_ATOMS: atom_id res chain seq x y z
N MET A 1 -31.29 -38.91 34.02
CA MET A 1 -30.82 -40.22 34.54
C MET A 1 -30.00 -40.90 33.45
N ARG A 2 -28.84 -41.47 33.89
CA ARG A 2 -27.82 -42.29 33.17
C ARG A 2 -26.83 -41.47 32.29
N GLN A 3 -25.69 -41.29 32.81
CA GLN A 3 -24.49 -42.00 33.31
C GLN A 3 -23.47 -42.29 32.22
N TYR A 4 -22.33 -41.66 32.43
CA TYR A 4 -20.90 -41.93 32.20
C TYR A 4 -20.49 -43.27 31.58
N ARG A 5 -19.42 -43.21 30.73
CA ARG A 5 -18.19 -43.98 30.96
C ARG A 5 -16.99 -43.49 30.16
N LEU A 6 -15.97 -43.08 30.89
CA LEU A 6 -14.56 -43.02 30.49
C LEU A 6 -14.01 -44.46 30.29
N ILE A 7 -13.12 -44.63 29.31
CA ILE A 7 -12.14 -45.72 29.31
C ILE A 7 -10.76 -45.17 28.97
N TYR A 8 -9.87 -45.19 29.95
CA TYR A 8 -8.41 -45.13 29.82
C TYR A 8 -7.88 -46.50 29.39
N SER A 9 -6.87 -46.57 28.52
CA SER A 9 -5.88 -47.65 28.59
C SER A 9 -4.52 -47.17 28.12
N ARG A 10 -3.60 -47.22 29.06
CA ARG A 10 -2.13 -47.21 28.84
C ARG A 10 -1.72 -48.52 28.16
N LEU A 11 -0.62 -48.49 27.42
CA LEU A 11 0.47 -49.45 27.59
C LEU A 11 1.73 -49.04 26.79
N THR A 12 2.76 -48.94 27.50
CA THR A 12 4.22 -48.94 27.31
C THR A 12 4.74 -50.03 26.37
N GLY A 13 5.83 -49.70 25.64
CA GLY A 13 6.65 -50.67 24.95
C GLY A 13 7.97 -50.08 24.43
N CYS A 14 8.98 -49.97 25.33
CA CYS A 14 10.37 -49.76 24.94
C CYS A 14 10.93 -51.01 24.32
N VAL A 15 11.56 -50.90 23.15
CA VAL A 15 12.54 -51.88 22.67
C VAL A 15 13.83 -51.17 22.27
N PHE A 16 14.88 -51.41 23.10
CA PHE A 16 16.27 -51.00 22.82
C PHE A 16 16.87 -52.00 21.83
N PHE A 17 17.49 -51.53 20.77
CA PHE A 17 18.56 -52.22 20.06
C PHE A 17 19.81 -51.36 19.98
N LEU A 18 20.82 -51.76 20.71
CA LEU A 18 22.23 -51.33 20.62
C LEU A 18 22.90 -52.01 19.44
N LEU A 19 23.66 -51.30 18.64
CA LEU A 19 25.01 -51.61 18.12
C LEU A 19 25.50 -50.51 17.13
N PRO A 20 26.84 -50.44 16.78
CA PRO A 20 27.64 -49.27 17.13
C PRO A 20 28.25 -48.54 15.91
N SER A 21 28.70 -47.32 16.19
CA SER A 21 29.82 -46.61 15.54
C SER A 21 29.87 -46.55 14.00
N PHE A 22 29.47 -45.39 13.46
CA PHE A 22 30.23 -44.68 12.43
C PHE A 22 29.86 -43.19 12.52
N CYS A 23 30.74 -42.39 13.16
CA CYS A 23 30.69 -40.95 13.07
C CYS A 23 31.14 -40.52 11.67
N ILE A 24 30.20 -40.20 10.81
CA ILE A 24 30.46 -39.41 9.60
C ILE A 24 30.15 -37.97 9.94
N PHE A 25 31.20 -37.16 10.15
CA PHE A 25 31.08 -35.72 10.21
C PHE A 25 30.70 -35.18 8.84
N PHE A 26 29.43 -34.88 8.63
CA PHE A 26 29.01 -33.97 7.56
C PHE A 26 29.31 -32.56 8.02
N VAL A 27 30.42 -32.00 7.55
CA VAL A 27 30.63 -30.56 7.59
C VAL A 27 29.64 -29.94 6.58
N THR A 28 28.52 -29.53 7.07
CA THR A 28 27.64 -28.62 6.30
C THR A 28 28.28 -27.23 6.37
N THR A 29 28.98 -26.87 5.31
CA THR A 29 29.36 -25.48 5.07
C THR A 29 28.04 -24.72 4.81
N THR A 30 27.53 -24.09 5.87
CA THR A 30 26.51 -23.03 5.73
C THR A 30 27.18 -21.86 5.04
N HIS A 31 26.95 -21.72 3.73
CA HIS A 31 27.20 -20.47 3.03
C HIS A 31 26.23 -19.44 3.60
N SER A 32 26.68 -18.72 4.61
CA SER A 32 26.04 -17.50 5.04
C SER A 32 26.24 -16.47 3.93
N GLN A 33 25.23 -16.34 3.04
CA GLN A 33 25.20 -15.19 2.15
C GLN A 33 25.02 -13.95 3.02
N VAL A 34 26.10 -13.22 3.23
CA VAL A 34 26.09 -11.88 3.78
C VAL A 34 25.32 -11.03 2.76
N ILE A 35 24.05 -10.79 3.04
CA ILE A 35 23.26 -9.78 2.35
C ILE A 35 23.94 -8.46 2.68
N HIS A 36 24.65 -7.88 1.71
CA HIS A 36 25.09 -6.50 1.78
C HIS A 36 23.86 -5.62 1.86
N HIS A 37 23.40 -5.35 3.08
CA HIS A 37 22.55 -4.20 3.34
C HIS A 37 23.36 -2.98 2.88
N GLN A 38 22.94 -2.37 1.76
CA GLN A 38 23.32 -0.99 1.49
C GLN A 38 22.97 -0.22 2.76
N ARG A 39 23.98 0.35 3.44
CA ARG A 39 23.76 1.20 4.60
C ARG A 39 22.87 2.34 4.16
N LEU A 40 21.60 2.25 4.52
CA LEU A 40 20.65 3.35 4.40
C LEU A 40 21.29 4.53 5.12
N ARG A 41 21.37 5.69 4.45
CA ARG A 41 21.77 6.92 5.14
C ARG A 41 20.80 7.12 6.30
N PRO A 42 21.30 7.56 7.49
CA PRO A 42 20.41 7.90 8.60
C PRO A 42 19.37 8.92 8.14
N TRP A 43 18.15 8.80 8.65
CA TRP A 43 17.09 9.78 8.44
C TRP A 43 17.54 11.13 8.96
N PRO A 44 17.30 12.24 8.23
CA PRO A 44 17.58 13.57 8.77
C PRO A 44 16.72 13.79 10.03
N PRO A 45 17.28 14.39 11.10
CA PRO A 45 16.49 14.74 12.27
C PRO A 45 15.37 15.72 11.89
N PRO A 46 14.21 15.69 12.61
CA PRO A 46 13.15 16.66 12.40
C PRO A 46 13.70 18.07 12.65
N GLU A 47 13.38 19.02 11.78
CA GLU A 47 13.74 20.42 11.97
C GLU A 47 13.08 20.92 13.26
N SER A 48 13.88 21.38 14.21
CA SER A 48 13.46 21.95 15.49
C SER A 48 12.58 23.19 15.24
N GLY A 49 11.35 23.14 15.78
CA GLY A 49 10.26 24.03 15.51
C GLY A 49 10.52 25.51 15.72
N SER A 50 10.16 26.25 14.72
CA SER A 50 9.52 27.57 14.80
C SER A 50 8.21 27.44 14.02
N GLY A 51 7.10 27.99 14.57
CA GLY A 51 5.74 27.83 14.05
C GLY A 51 5.59 28.16 12.57
N PRO A 52 4.50 27.77 11.91
CA PRO A 52 4.39 27.73 10.47
C PRO A 52 4.39 29.15 9.90
N SER A 53 5.56 29.59 9.49
CA SER A 53 5.70 30.58 8.43
C SER A 53 5.29 29.89 7.13
N PRO A 54 4.50 30.48 6.23
CA PRO A 54 4.25 29.90 4.92
C PRO A 54 5.60 29.75 4.24
N GLY A 55 6.11 28.52 4.18
CA GLY A 55 7.35 28.20 3.52
C GLY A 55 7.30 28.65 2.05
N PRO A 56 8.42 29.03 1.45
CA PRO A 56 8.47 29.39 0.04
C PRO A 56 7.91 28.22 -0.77
N SER A 57 7.01 28.57 -1.70
CA SER A 57 6.57 27.62 -2.74
C SER A 57 7.79 26.90 -3.30
N PRO A 58 7.74 25.57 -3.50
CA PRO A 58 8.86 24.86 -4.10
C PRO A 58 9.29 25.60 -5.35
N SER A 59 10.59 25.89 -5.47
CA SER A 59 11.15 26.44 -6.71
C SER A 59 10.67 25.59 -7.89
N PRO A 60 10.36 26.16 -9.05
CA PRO A 60 9.91 25.41 -10.20
C PRO A 60 11.01 24.44 -10.61
N HIS A 61 10.98 23.22 -10.08
CA HIS A 61 11.69 22.10 -10.70
C HIS A 61 11.20 22.04 -12.13
N ASN A 62 12.10 22.09 -13.09
CA ASN A 62 11.80 21.91 -14.50
C ASN A 62 10.78 20.78 -14.62
N LYS A 63 9.57 21.07 -15.13
CA LYS A 63 8.49 20.08 -15.30
C LYS A 63 8.98 18.96 -16.21
N THR A 64 9.63 17.94 -15.65
CA THR A 64 10.13 16.79 -16.38
C THR A 64 9.05 15.72 -16.53
N THR A 65 8.12 15.63 -15.58
CA THR A 65 7.03 14.63 -15.56
C THR A 65 5.73 15.23 -16.08
N PRO A 66 5.26 14.84 -17.28
CA PRO A 66 4.06 15.44 -17.89
C PRO A 66 2.76 14.88 -17.30
N ALA A 67 2.75 13.65 -16.80
CA ALA A 67 1.57 12.95 -16.28
C ALA A 67 1.94 11.96 -15.19
N VAL A 68 0.98 11.68 -14.30
CA VAL A 68 1.13 10.61 -13.28
C VAL A 68 -0.07 9.68 -13.33
N PHE A 69 0.18 8.37 -13.49
CA PHE A 69 -0.84 7.32 -13.54
C PHE A 69 -0.72 6.45 -12.28
N PHE A 70 -1.84 6.23 -11.61
CA PHE A 70 -1.87 5.50 -10.32
C PHE A 70 -2.63 4.18 -10.45
N PHE A 71 -2.05 3.10 -9.89
CA PHE A 71 -2.61 1.75 -9.90
C PHE A 71 -2.47 1.11 -8.53
N GLY A 72 -3.51 0.43 -8.07
CA GLY A 72 -3.42 -0.29 -6.81
C GLY A 72 -4.71 -0.29 -5.99
N ASP A 73 -4.57 0.05 -4.71
CA ASP A 73 -5.64 -0.10 -3.72
C ASP A 73 -6.10 1.24 -3.10
N SER A 74 -6.68 1.18 -1.88
CA SER A 74 -7.29 2.33 -1.20
C SER A 74 -6.32 3.47 -0.87
N ILE A 75 -5.00 3.20 -0.80
CA ILE A 75 -4.00 4.22 -0.46
C ILE A 75 -3.92 5.32 -1.54
N ILE A 76 -4.25 4.96 -2.78
CA ILE A 76 -4.17 5.85 -3.95
C ILE A 76 -5.46 5.87 -4.79
N ASP A 77 -6.54 5.21 -4.34
CA ASP A 77 -7.87 5.31 -4.97
C ASP A 77 -8.47 6.69 -4.69
N THR A 78 -8.91 7.36 -5.74
CA THR A 78 -9.51 8.69 -5.68
C THR A 78 -11.02 8.69 -5.91
N GLY A 79 -11.65 7.49 -5.99
CA GLY A 79 -13.11 7.33 -6.08
C GLY A 79 -13.59 6.32 -7.14
N ASN A 80 -12.72 5.44 -7.65
CA ASN A 80 -13.12 4.46 -8.66
C ASN A 80 -14.16 3.44 -8.16
N ASN A 81 -14.27 3.26 -6.85
CA ASN A 81 -15.25 2.34 -6.25
C ASN A 81 -16.65 2.95 -6.07
N ASN A 82 -16.83 4.27 -6.29
CA ASN A 82 -18.07 4.98 -5.94
C ASN A 82 -19.32 4.35 -6.54
N ASN A 83 -19.25 3.82 -7.76
CA ASN A 83 -20.37 3.21 -8.48
C ASN A 83 -20.37 1.67 -8.45
N LEU A 84 -19.47 1.02 -7.68
CA LEU A 84 -19.44 -0.42 -7.54
C LEU A 84 -20.43 -0.91 -6.46
N THR A 85 -20.91 -2.13 -6.59
CA THR A 85 -21.63 -2.84 -5.53
C THR A 85 -20.64 -3.53 -4.60
N THR A 86 -20.07 -2.76 -3.68
CA THR A 86 -19.06 -3.21 -2.72
C THR A 86 -19.15 -2.43 -1.42
N GLU A 87 -18.66 -3.01 -0.33
CA GLU A 87 -18.46 -2.33 0.96
C GLU A 87 -17.18 -1.48 0.99
N MET A 88 -16.28 -1.66 0.02
CA MET A 88 -15.02 -0.94 -0.08
C MET A 88 -15.24 0.45 -0.71
N LYS A 89 -15.98 1.32 -0.02
CA LYS A 89 -16.32 2.69 -0.46
C LYS A 89 -16.16 3.69 0.68
N CYS A 90 -15.82 4.92 0.29
CA CYS A 90 -15.67 6.06 1.19
C CYS A 90 -16.22 7.36 0.58
N ASN A 91 -17.30 7.27 -0.21
CA ASN A 91 -17.97 8.42 -0.84
C ASN A 91 -19.14 8.98 -0.01
N PHE A 92 -19.00 8.95 1.30
CA PHE A 92 -20.00 9.44 2.27
C PHE A 92 -19.30 10.05 3.50
N SER A 93 -20.00 10.97 4.17
CA SER A 93 -19.51 11.59 5.42
C SER A 93 -19.37 10.53 6.53
N PRO A 94 -18.29 10.61 7.36
CA PRO A 94 -17.39 11.76 7.52
C PRO A 94 -16.10 11.70 6.68
N TYR A 95 -15.93 10.73 5.76
CA TYR A 95 -14.81 10.76 4.83
C TYR A 95 -14.77 12.10 4.07
N GLY A 96 -13.57 12.58 3.76
CA GLY A 96 -13.39 13.83 3.03
C GLY A 96 -13.74 15.10 3.79
N ILE A 97 -13.93 15.05 5.11
CA ILE A 97 -14.29 16.21 5.94
C ILE A 97 -13.30 17.39 5.78
N ASP A 98 -12.02 17.09 5.54
CA ASP A 98 -10.95 18.06 5.31
C ASP A 98 -10.55 18.18 3.82
N PHE A 99 -11.27 17.51 2.93
CA PHE A 99 -11.13 17.72 1.50
C PHE A 99 -11.79 19.04 1.09
N PRO A 100 -11.35 19.72 0.00
CA PRO A 100 -12.00 20.95 -0.44
C PRO A 100 -13.53 20.83 -0.46
N LEU A 101 -14.21 21.79 0.16
CA LEU A 101 -15.67 21.84 0.36
C LEU A 101 -16.24 20.72 1.25
N GLY A 102 -15.42 19.96 1.97
CA GLY A 102 -15.88 18.86 2.84
C GLY A 102 -16.53 17.70 2.07
N VAL A 103 -16.13 17.47 0.81
CA VAL A 103 -16.76 16.49 -0.06
C VAL A 103 -16.12 15.12 0.08
N ALA A 104 -16.93 14.09 0.34
CA ALA A 104 -16.53 12.70 0.32
C ALA A 104 -16.40 12.20 -1.12
N THR A 105 -15.18 12.21 -1.65
CA THR A 105 -14.89 11.88 -3.06
C THR A 105 -14.72 10.39 -3.33
N GLY A 106 -14.66 9.56 -2.29
CA GLY A 106 -14.30 8.14 -2.37
C GLY A 106 -12.83 7.86 -1.96
N ARG A 107 -12.07 8.89 -1.58
CA ARG A 107 -10.74 8.73 -0.96
C ARG A 107 -10.89 8.14 0.43
N PHE A 108 -10.05 7.16 0.75
CA PHE A 108 -10.06 6.47 2.05
C PHE A 108 -9.28 7.28 3.09
N SER A 109 -9.76 8.49 3.38
CA SER A 109 -9.16 9.40 4.37
C SER A 109 -10.12 10.55 4.69
N ASN A 110 -9.75 11.40 5.66
CA ASN A 110 -10.42 12.68 5.93
C ASN A 110 -10.19 13.74 4.84
N GLY A 111 -9.25 13.50 3.89
CA GLY A 111 -8.93 14.46 2.83
C GLY A 111 -8.11 13.85 1.70
N LYS A 112 -7.03 14.53 1.29
CA LYS A 112 -6.11 14.07 0.25
C LYS A 112 -5.42 12.76 0.63
N VAL A 113 -5.10 11.94 -0.39
CA VAL A 113 -4.38 10.67 -0.27
C VAL A 113 -3.02 10.75 -0.99
N VAL A 114 -2.23 9.68 -0.94
CA VAL A 114 -0.85 9.64 -1.47
C VAL A 114 -0.78 10.05 -2.94
N SER A 115 -1.76 9.64 -3.78
CA SER A 115 -1.79 10.02 -5.19
C SER A 115 -1.85 11.53 -5.41
N ASP A 116 -2.64 12.25 -4.60
CA ASP A 116 -2.74 13.71 -4.70
C ASP A 116 -1.40 14.37 -4.34
N TYR A 117 -0.75 13.94 -3.26
CA TYR A 117 0.52 14.53 -2.81
C TYR A 117 1.68 14.23 -3.76
N ILE A 118 1.77 13.02 -4.31
CA ILE A 118 2.79 12.70 -5.34
C ILE A 118 2.61 13.63 -6.56
N SER A 119 1.38 13.77 -7.05
CA SER A 119 1.08 14.61 -8.21
C SER A 119 1.36 16.09 -7.94
N GLU A 120 1.03 16.58 -6.73
CA GLU A 120 1.28 17.94 -6.28
C GLU A 120 2.78 18.24 -6.16
N TYR A 121 3.57 17.34 -5.56
CA TYR A 121 5.02 17.51 -5.42
C TYR A 121 5.75 17.47 -6.77
N LEU A 122 5.25 16.69 -7.74
CA LEU A 122 5.75 16.69 -9.10
C LEU A 122 5.29 17.92 -9.93
N GLY A 123 4.44 18.78 -9.35
CA GLY A 123 3.92 19.98 -10.02
C GLY A 123 2.96 19.68 -11.17
N VAL A 124 2.36 18.47 -11.20
CA VAL A 124 1.44 18.06 -12.27
C VAL A 124 0.03 18.61 -12.00
N LYS A 125 -0.59 18.22 -10.88
CA LYS A 125 -1.88 18.74 -10.42
C LYS A 125 -2.07 18.52 -8.92
N PRO A 126 -2.85 19.37 -8.22
CA PRO A 126 -3.04 19.27 -6.77
C PRO A 126 -4.05 18.17 -6.34
N ILE A 127 -4.90 17.72 -7.26
CA ILE A 127 -5.95 16.71 -7.04
C ILE A 127 -5.99 15.79 -8.26
N VAL A 128 -5.90 14.49 -8.02
CA VAL A 128 -5.94 13.47 -9.07
C VAL A 128 -7.36 12.94 -9.19
N PRO A 129 -8.02 13.02 -10.37
CA PRO A 129 -9.34 12.45 -10.55
C PRO A 129 -9.29 10.92 -10.65
N ALA A 130 -10.38 10.27 -10.26
CA ALA A 130 -10.60 8.86 -10.55
C ALA A 130 -10.86 8.66 -12.05
N TYR A 131 -10.40 7.55 -12.62
CA TYR A 131 -10.66 7.23 -14.04
C TYR A 131 -12.16 7.16 -14.37
N PHE A 132 -13.00 6.74 -13.42
CA PHE A 132 -14.45 6.65 -13.56
C PHE A 132 -15.22 7.88 -13.08
N ASP A 133 -14.54 8.98 -12.74
CA ASP A 133 -15.22 10.23 -12.42
C ASP A 133 -15.90 10.75 -13.70
N PRO A 134 -17.24 10.97 -13.69
CA PRO A 134 -17.95 11.48 -14.85
C PRO A 134 -17.51 12.89 -15.29
N ASN A 135 -16.85 13.63 -14.40
CA ASN A 135 -16.41 15.00 -14.63
C ASN A 135 -14.95 15.08 -15.14
N VAL A 136 -14.29 13.94 -15.43
CA VAL A 136 -12.93 13.93 -15.99
C VAL A 136 -12.84 14.73 -17.28
N GLN A 137 -11.99 15.76 -17.25
CA GLN A 137 -11.76 16.64 -18.40
C GLN A 137 -10.67 16.09 -19.32
N LEU A 138 -10.55 16.70 -20.50
CA LEU A 138 -9.51 16.32 -21.47
C LEU A 138 -8.10 16.50 -20.89
N GLU A 139 -7.87 17.59 -20.17
CA GLU A 139 -6.59 17.88 -19.52
C GLU A 139 -6.22 16.80 -18.50
N ASP A 140 -7.20 16.27 -17.76
CA ASP A 140 -7.00 15.19 -16.81
C ASP A 140 -6.47 13.93 -17.48
N LEU A 141 -6.98 13.62 -18.68
CA LEU A 141 -6.49 12.48 -19.44
C LEU A 141 -5.03 12.63 -19.87
N LEU A 142 -4.60 13.87 -20.11
CA LEU A 142 -3.23 14.18 -20.55
C LEU A 142 -2.23 14.36 -19.40
N THR A 143 -2.73 14.63 -18.19
CA THR A 143 -1.89 14.82 -16.99
C THR A 143 -1.99 13.66 -16.01
N GLY A 144 -2.85 12.67 -16.31
CA GLY A 144 -2.97 11.42 -15.55
C GLY A 144 -4.17 11.37 -14.60
N VAL A 145 -4.56 10.15 -14.30
CA VAL A 145 -5.71 9.77 -13.46
C VAL A 145 -5.34 8.59 -12.57
N SER A 146 -6.16 8.32 -11.56
CA SER A 146 -6.05 7.08 -10.77
C SER A 146 -6.94 5.98 -11.35
N PHE A 147 -6.37 4.79 -11.58
CA PHE A 147 -7.07 3.55 -11.93
C PHE A 147 -7.27 2.65 -10.70
N ALA A 148 -6.68 3.02 -9.57
CA ALA A 148 -6.70 2.24 -8.34
C ALA A 148 -8.13 1.97 -7.85
N SER A 149 -8.29 0.87 -7.12
CA SER A 149 -9.59 0.44 -6.57
C SER A 149 -9.39 -0.07 -5.15
N GLY A 150 -9.97 0.62 -4.17
CA GLY A 150 -9.89 0.23 -2.76
C GLY A 150 -10.28 -1.23 -2.55
N GLY A 151 -9.47 -1.99 -1.79
CA GLY A 151 -9.68 -3.43 -1.60
C GLY A 151 -9.02 -4.32 -2.68
N SER A 152 -8.37 -3.74 -3.69
CA SER A 152 -7.61 -4.48 -4.71
C SER A 152 -6.31 -5.07 -4.14
N GLY A 153 -5.70 -6.01 -4.87
CA GLY A 153 -4.44 -6.63 -4.51
C GLY A 153 -3.86 -7.45 -5.66
N TYR A 154 -2.65 -7.98 -5.44
CA TYR A 154 -1.92 -8.79 -6.43
C TYR A 154 -2.46 -10.21 -6.55
N TYR A 155 -2.98 -10.77 -5.45
CA TYR A 155 -3.51 -12.12 -5.45
C TYR A 155 -4.95 -12.15 -5.98
N HIS A 156 -5.24 -13.06 -6.88
CA HIS A 156 -6.50 -13.08 -7.64
C HIS A 156 -7.79 -13.19 -6.80
N LEU A 157 -7.72 -13.72 -5.56
CA LEU A 157 -8.87 -13.80 -4.66
C LEU A 157 -9.17 -12.47 -3.98
N THR A 158 -8.18 -11.63 -3.74
CA THR A 158 -8.32 -10.37 -3.00
C THR A 158 -9.42 -9.47 -3.58
N PRO A 159 -9.37 -9.08 -4.87
CA PRO A 159 -10.43 -8.26 -5.46
C PRO A 159 -11.78 -8.98 -5.56
N ARG A 160 -11.81 -10.30 -5.61
CA ARG A 160 -13.05 -11.09 -5.62
C ARG A 160 -13.75 -11.06 -4.26
N ILE A 161 -13.00 -11.24 -3.17
CA ILE A 161 -13.52 -11.14 -1.79
C ILE A 161 -14.07 -9.74 -1.55
N SER A 162 -13.32 -8.72 -1.95
CA SER A 162 -13.68 -7.31 -1.80
C SER A 162 -14.74 -6.83 -2.81
N ARG A 163 -15.02 -7.58 -3.86
CA ARG A 163 -15.92 -7.22 -4.98
C ARG A 163 -15.55 -5.90 -5.63
N VAL A 164 -14.26 -5.74 -5.96
CA VAL A 164 -13.68 -4.52 -6.54
C VAL A 164 -12.93 -4.80 -7.84
N LYS A 165 -12.41 -3.77 -8.49
CA LYS A 165 -11.60 -3.91 -9.70
C LYS A 165 -10.25 -4.53 -9.37
N SER A 166 -9.89 -5.61 -10.06
CA SER A 166 -8.59 -6.25 -9.94
C SER A 166 -7.48 -5.41 -10.56
N MET A 167 -6.22 -5.74 -10.25
CA MET A 167 -5.06 -5.15 -10.93
C MET A 167 -5.13 -5.35 -12.46
N LEU A 168 -5.62 -6.50 -12.93
CA LEU A 168 -5.81 -6.76 -14.35
C LEU A 168 -6.90 -5.88 -15.00
N ASP A 169 -8.00 -5.62 -14.27
CA ASP A 169 -9.02 -4.67 -14.72
C ASP A 169 -8.42 -3.26 -14.87
N GLN A 170 -7.57 -2.84 -13.93
CA GLN A 170 -6.91 -1.53 -13.97
C GLN A 170 -6.01 -1.39 -15.21
N LEU A 171 -5.27 -2.45 -15.58
CA LEU A 171 -4.51 -2.50 -16.85
C LEU A 171 -5.41 -2.39 -18.07
N THR A 172 -6.56 -3.07 -18.05
CA THR A 172 -7.53 -2.98 -19.14
C THR A 172 -8.08 -1.56 -19.30
N TYR A 173 -8.34 -0.87 -18.20
CA TYR A 173 -8.78 0.53 -18.23
C TYR A 173 -7.66 1.47 -18.68
N PHE A 174 -6.43 1.21 -18.29
CA PHE A 174 -5.27 1.95 -18.77
C PHE A 174 -5.10 1.81 -20.29
N GLN A 175 -5.26 0.63 -20.83
CA GLN A 175 -5.25 0.36 -22.28
C GLN A 175 -6.33 1.16 -23.02
N ARG A 176 -7.55 1.23 -22.45
CA ARG A 176 -8.64 2.07 -22.98
C ARG A 176 -8.31 3.56 -22.91
N HIS A 177 -7.69 3.98 -21.81
CA HIS A 177 -7.18 5.36 -21.64
C HIS A 177 -6.16 5.69 -22.70
N ILE A 178 -5.14 4.87 -22.91
CA ILE A 178 -4.14 5.04 -23.99
C ILE A 178 -4.80 5.16 -25.34
N SER A 179 -5.77 4.29 -25.66
CA SER A 179 -6.51 4.34 -26.93
C SER A 179 -7.30 5.64 -27.10
N ARG A 180 -7.86 6.19 -25.99
CA ARG A 180 -8.54 7.49 -25.99
C ARG A 180 -7.54 8.63 -26.21
N VAL A 181 -6.43 8.64 -25.51
CA VAL A 181 -5.36 9.66 -25.66
C VAL A 181 -4.77 9.63 -27.08
N LYS A 182 -4.53 8.44 -27.67
CA LYS A 182 -4.04 8.31 -29.05
C LYS A 182 -4.98 8.96 -30.07
N ARG A 183 -6.29 8.91 -29.86
CA ARG A 183 -7.25 9.61 -30.74
C ARG A 183 -7.23 11.13 -30.57
N LEU A 184 -6.81 11.63 -29.41
CA LEU A 184 -6.83 13.04 -29.07
C LEU A 184 -5.55 13.77 -29.54
N ILE A 185 -4.39 13.20 -29.31
CA ILE A 185 -3.09 13.86 -29.54
C ILE A 185 -2.19 13.13 -30.53
N GLY A 186 -2.66 12.02 -31.10
CA GLY A 186 -1.88 11.17 -32.01
C GLY A 186 -0.95 10.19 -31.31
N ARG A 187 -0.41 9.25 -32.10
CA ARG A 187 0.39 8.14 -31.58
C ARG A 187 1.70 8.63 -30.95
N ASP A 188 2.50 9.39 -31.69
CA ASP A 188 3.84 9.77 -31.24
C ASP A 188 3.85 10.59 -29.95
N LYS A 189 2.91 11.54 -29.82
CA LYS A 189 2.74 12.33 -28.59
C LYS A 189 2.26 11.47 -27.42
N THR A 190 1.42 10.46 -27.68
CA THR A 190 0.97 9.53 -26.66
C THR A 190 2.11 8.65 -26.17
N ASP A 191 2.91 8.10 -27.10
CA ASP A 191 4.05 7.25 -26.75
C ASP A 191 5.10 8.05 -25.95
N GLN A 192 5.32 9.33 -26.27
CA GLN A 192 6.15 10.24 -25.47
C GLN A 192 5.56 10.53 -24.09
N LEU A 193 4.24 10.75 -24.00
CA LEU A 193 3.53 10.99 -22.76
C LEU A 193 3.69 9.80 -21.81
N LEU A 194 3.51 8.58 -22.31
CA LEU A 194 3.64 7.35 -21.53
C LEU A 194 5.08 7.10 -21.09
N ALA A 195 6.04 7.34 -21.96
CA ALA A 195 7.46 7.13 -21.66
C ALA A 195 8.01 8.13 -20.63
N LYS A 196 7.53 9.37 -20.63
CA LYS A 196 7.96 10.42 -19.69
C LYS A 196 7.05 10.52 -18.46
N GLY A 197 5.83 10.00 -18.53
CA GLY A 197 4.88 9.95 -17.42
C GLY A 197 5.30 8.94 -16.37
N LEU A 198 5.02 9.25 -15.09
CA LEU A 198 5.29 8.35 -13.97
C LEU A 198 4.10 7.42 -13.74
N SER A 199 4.34 6.12 -13.73
CA SER A 199 3.37 5.11 -13.28
C SER A 199 3.68 4.70 -11.85
N VAL A 200 2.73 4.89 -10.93
CA VAL A 200 2.87 4.56 -9.50
C VAL A 200 1.98 3.38 -9.16
N VAL A 201 2.55 2.35 -8.56
CA VAL A 201 1.84 1.11 -8.19
C VAL A 201 1.92 0.90 -6.67
N VAL A 202 0.75 0.78 -6.03
CA VAL A 202 0.64 0.54 -4.57
C VAL A 202 -0.41 -0.53 -4.32
N ALA A 203 0.02 -1.75 -4.00
CA ALA A 203 -0.86 -2.87 -3.66
C ALA A 203 -0.12 -3.88 -2.77
N GLY A 204 -0.85 -4.86 -2.24
CA GLY A 204 -0.30 -5.93 -1.40
C GLY A 204 -0.83 -5.92 0.03
N SER A 205 -1.24 -4.77 0.54
CA SER A 205 -1.79 -4.66 1.90
C SER A 205 -3.05 -5.50 2.08
N ASN A 206 -3.97 -5.47 1.12
CA ASN A 206 -5.22 -6.24 1.17
C ASN A 206 -5.00 -7.74 0.96
N ASP A 207 -3.97 -8.14 0.21
CA ASP A 207 -3.59 -9.53 0.07
C ASP A 207 -3.25 -10.16 1.43
N LEU A 208 -2.49 -9.44 2.23
CA LEU A 208 -2.15 -9.87 3.59
C LEU A 208 -3.34 -9.71 4.55
N ALA A 209 -3.95 -8.52 4.63
CA ALA A 209 -4.95 -8.23 5.65
C ALA A 209 -6.29 -8.95 5.39
N ILE A 210 -6.78 -8.98 4.15
CA ILE A 210 -8.09 -9.55 3.80
C ILE A 210 -7.98 -11.02 3.40
N THR A 211 -6.99 -11.34 2.55
CA THR A 211 -6.92 -12.68 1.97
C THR A 211 -6.16 -13.65 2.86
N TYR A 212 -4.95 -13.31 3.31
CA TYR A 212 -4.14 -14.25 4.08
C TYR A 212 -4.55 -14.33 5.56
N TYR A 213 -4.67 -13.19 6.25
CA TYR A 213 -5.00 -13.15 7.68
C TYR A 213 -6.48 -12.90 7.98
N GLY A 214 -7.28 -12.55 6.98
CA GLY A 214 -8.69 -12.18 7.13
C GLY A 214 -9.66 -13.21 6.56
N GLN A 215 -10.68 -12.73 5.87
CA GLN A 215 -11.80 -13.54 5.34
C GLN A 215 -11.37 -14.61 4.33
N GLY A 216 -10.28 -14.39 3.62
CA GLY A 216 -9.75 -15.33 2.64
C GLY A 216 -8.94 -16.49 3.23
N ALA A 217 -8.58 -16.45 4.51
CA ALA A 217 -7.69 -17.43 5.14
C ALA A 217 -8.17 -18.88 5.00
N GLN A 218 -9.49 -19.09 5.06
CA GLN A 218 -10.09 -20.43 4.93
C GLN A 218 -9.99 -21.00 3.49
N LEU A 219 -9.74 -20.14 2.51
CA LEU A 219 -9.63 -20.51 1.09
C LEU A 219 -8.18 -20.81 0.67
N LEU A 220 -7.22 -20.54 1.56
CA LEU A 220 -5.80 -20.69 1.28
C LEU A 220 -5.25 -21.97 1.88
N LYS A 221 -4.37 -22.62 1.10
CA LYS A 221 -3.52 -23.75 1.54
C LYS A 221 -2.04 -23.38 1.54
N ASP A 222 -1.74 -22.18 1.06
CA ASP A 222 -0.38 -21.69 0.88
C ASP A 222 0.22 -21.25 2.22
N ASP A 223 1.47 -21.58 2.49
CA ASP A 223 2.22 -20.92 3.57
C ASP A 223 2.57 -19.47 3.18
N ILE A 224 2.98 -18.67 4.16
CA ILE A 224 3.26 -17.25 3.97
C ILE A 224 4.41 -17.00 3.00
N HIS A 225 5.41 -17.89 2.95
CA HIS A 225 6.54 -17.73 2.03
C HIS A 225 6.09 -17.93 0.58
N TYR A 226 5.30 -18.95 0.32
CA TYR A 226 4.76 -19.21 -1.02
C TYR A 226 3.76 -18.14 -1.45
N PHE A 227 2.86 -17.73 -0.53
CA PHE A 227 1.88 -16.68 -0.78
C PHE A 227 2.54 -15.35 -1.17
N THR A 228 3.52 -14.88 -0.38
CA THR A 228 4.25 -13.64 -0.67
C THR A 228 5.09 -13.71 -1.95
N SER A 229 5.57 -14.91 -2.33
CA SER A 229 6.23 -15.11 -3.62
C SER A 229 5.25 -14.95 -4.79
N LYS A 230 4.03 -15.49 -4.67
CA LYS A 230 2.98 -15.27 -5.69
C LYS A 230 2.63 -13.79 -5.82
N MET A 231 2.52 -13.06 -4.71
CA MET A 231 2.27 -11.62 -4.74
C MET A 231 3.38 -10.87 -5.49
N ALA A 232 4.65 -11.14 -5.17
CA ALA A 232 5.79 -10.48 -5.81
C ALA A 232 5.87 -10.78 -7.33
N ASN A 233 5.61 -12.03 -7.72
CA ASN A 233 5.56 -12.41 -9.14
C ASN A 233 4.40 -11.73 -9.88
N SER A 234 3.23 -11.60 -9.24
CA SER A 234 2.09 -10.89 -9.82
C SER A 234 2.38 -9.39 -9.98
N ALA A 235 3.08 -8.79 -9.01
CA ALA A 235 3.55 -7.40 -9.12
C ALA A 235 4.52 -7.21 -10.29
N ALA A 236 5.49 -8.11 -10.47
CA ALA A 236 6.41 -8.08 -11.59
C ALA A 236 5.70 -8.23 -12.94
N SER A 237 4.72 -9.14 -13.03
CA SER A 237 3.91 -9.32 -14.23
C SER A 237 3.10 -8.05 -14.56
N PHE A 238 2.57 -7.38 -13.55
CA PHE A 238 1.87 -6.10 -13.70
C PHE A 238 2.79 -5.01 -14.25
N VAL A 239 3.99 -4.87 -13.69
CA VAL A 239 5.02 -3.91 -14.14
C VAL A 239 5.44 -4.19 -15.57
N MET A 240 5.64 -5.45 -15.94
CA MET A 240 5.97 -5.84 -17.32
C MET A 240 4.89 -5.38 -18.30
N GLN A 241 3.60 -5.55 -17.96
CA GLN A 241 2.51 -5.09 -18.82
C GLN A 241 2.45 -3.56 -18.91
N LEU A 242 2.74 -2.81 -17.84
CA LEU A 242 2.89 -1.35 -17.91
C LEU A 242 4.00 -0.95 -18.88
N TYR A 243 5.14 -1.64 -18.81
CA TYR A 243 6.27 -1.40 -19.73
C TYR A 243 5.87 -1.70 -21.20
N GLU A 244 5.17 -2.80 -21.45
CA GLU A 244 4.66 -3.15 -22.79
C GLU A 244 3.67 -2.11 -23.33
N TYR A 245 2.91 -1.45 -22.45
CA TYR A 245 2.00 -0.34 -22.80
C TYR A 245 2.72 0.99 -23.01
N GLY A 246 4.04 1.05 -22.82
CA GLY A 246 4.85 2.23 -23.11
C GLY A 246 5.36 2.98 -21.87
N ALA A 247 5.00 2.57 -20.64
CA ALA A 247 5.56 3.18 -19.45
C ALA A 247 7.07 2.93 -19.34
N ARG A 248 7.83 3.96 -18.95
CA ARG A 248 9.28 3.87 -18.76
C ARG A 248 9.74 4.39 -17.39
N GLN A 249 8.92 5.18 -16.71
CA GLN A 249 9.14 5.63 -15.35
C GLN A 249 8.11 4.91 -14.46
N ILE A 250 8.54 3.94 -13.66
CA ILE A 250 7.64 3.09 -12.88
C ILE A 250 8.14 3.04 -11.43
N ALA A 251 7.30 3.47 -10.49
CA ALA A 251 7.57 3.38 -9.06
C ALA A 251 6.61 2.38 -8.41
N VAL A 252 7.15 1.40 -7.70
CA VAL A 252 6.36 0.37 -7.00
C VAL A 252 6.62 0.47 -5.51
N LEU A 253 5.58 0.74 -4.74
CA LEU A 253 5.66 0.83 -3.30
C LEU A 253 5.45 -0.56 -2.68
N GLY A 254 6.23 -0.86 -1.64
CA GLY A 254 5.99 -2.01 -0.77
C GLY A 254 4.74 -1.84 0.12
N THR A 255 4.55 -2.75 1.07
CA THR A 255 3.50 -2.65 2.10
C THR A 255 4.05 -1.97 3.36
N PRO A 256 3.22 -1.17 4.07
CA PRO A 256 3.58 -0.59 5.36
C PRO A 256 3.63 -1.66 6.47
N PRO A 257 4.00 -1.31 7.72
CA PRO A 257 3.91 -2.21 8.88
C PRO A 257 2.44 -2.46 9.25
N LEU A 258 1.78 -3.33 8.48
CA LEU A 258 0.33 -3.59 8.56
C LEU A 258 -0.13 -4.02 9.94
N GLY A 259 0.68 -4.80 10.67
CA GLY A 259 0.36 -5.21 12.03
C GLY A 259 0.19 -4.05 13.02
N CYS A 260 0.61 -2.83 12.61
CA CYS A 260 0.50 -1.63 13.43
C CYS A 260 -0.77 -0.80 13.14
N VAL A 261 -1.57 -1.13 12.13
CA VAL A 261 -2.83 -0.42 11.89
C VAL A 261 -3.89 -0.77 12.96
N PRO A 262 -4.77 0.16 13.34
CA PRO A 262 -5.66 0.01 14.48
C PRO A 262 -6.47 -1.29 14.53
N ILE A 263 -7.07 -1.71 13.41
CA ILE A 263 -7.89 -2.94 13.38
C ILE A 263 -7.04 -4.19 13.61
N LEU A 264 -5.83 -4.26 13.04
CA LEU A 264 -4.95 -5.43 13.21
C LEU A 264 -4.33 -5.46 14.61
N ARG A 265 -4.06 -4.31 15.22
CA ARG A 265 -3.76 -4.21 16.66
C ARG A 265 -4.92 -4.75 17.51
N THR A 266 -6.17 -4.43 17.16
CA THR A 266 -7.35 -4.89 17.88
C THR A 266 -7.54 -6.40 17.75
N LEU A 267 -7.39 -6.94 16.56
CA LEU A 267 -7.67 -8.36 16.29
C LEU A 267 -6.52 -9.30 16.67
N LYS A 268 -5.26 -8.83 16.62
CA LYS A 268 -4.06 -9.65 16.75
C LYS A 268 -3.02 -9.13 17.74
N GLY A 269 -3.15 -7.90 18.22
CA GLY A 269 -2.16 -7.26 19.12
C GLY A 269 -2.33 -7.56 20.60
N GLY A 270 -3.21 -8.48 20.98
CA GLY A 270 -3.49 -8.86 22.36
C GLY A 270 -4.14 -7.73 23.17
N LEU A 271 -4.18 -7.88 24.49
CA LEU A 271 -4.87 -6.94 25.40
C LEU A 271 -4.28 -5.51 25.34
N ARG A 272 -2.99 -5.37 25.06
CA ARG A 272 -2.32 -4.07 24.98
C ARG A 272 -2.41 -3.43 23.59
N ARG A 273 -3.01 -4.14 22.61
CA ARG A 273 -3.13 -3.71 21.23
C ARG A 273 -1.76 -3.29 20.68
N GLU A 274 -0.74 -4.13 20.90
CA GLU A 274 0.58 -3.93 20.29
C GLU A 274 0.54 -4.23 18.77
N CYS A 275 1.57 -3.87 18.04
CA CYS A 275 1.68 -4.25 16.62
C CYS A 275 1.71 -5.79 16.49
N ALA A 276 0.89 -6.35 15.61
CA ALA A 276 0.86 -7.77 15.31
C ALA A 276 2.14 -8.17 14.54
N GLN A 277 3.06 -8.84 15.24
CA GLN A 277 4.41 -9.11 14.71
C GLN A 277 4.41 -10.11 13.56
N ASP A 278 3.52 -11.09 13.57
CA ASP A 278 3.34 -12.05 12.49
C ASP A 278 2.92 -11.38 11.17
N ILE A 279 2.05 -10.38 11.25
CA ILE A 279 1.60 -9.59 10.10
C ILE A 279 2.71 -8.65 9.61
N ASN A 280 3.45 -8.02 10.53
CA ASN A 280 4.60 -7.20 10.18
C ASN A 280 5.71 -8.03 9.51
N TYR A 281 5.96 -9.24 10.00
CA TYR A 281 6.89 -10.18 9.35
C TYR A 281 6.44 -10.51 7.92
N ALA A 282 5.16 -10.79 7.71
CA ALA A 282 4.61 -11.05 6.37
C ALA A 282 4.78 -9.85 5.42
N SER A 283 4.56 -8.62 5.93
CA SER A 283 4.79 -7.38 5.18
C SER A 283 6.25 -7.24 4.77
N GLN A 284 7.18 -7.44 5.70
CA GLN A 284 8.62 -7.38 5.41
C GLN A 284 9.06 -8.47 4.43
N LEU A 285 8.56 -9.70 4.60
CA LEU A 285 8.85 -10.83 3.72
C LEU A 285 8.40 -10.54 2.27
N PHE A 286 7.19 -10.01 2.11
CA PHE A 286 6.71 -9.56 0.80
C PHE A 286 7.60 -8.45 0.22
N ASN A 287 7.92 -7.42 1.01
CA ASN A 287 8.73 -6.29 0.58
C ASN A 287 10.12 -6.70 0.10
N VAL A 288 10.78 -7.61 0.82
CA VAL A 288 12.08 -8.17 0.41
C VAL A 288 11.97 -8.90 -0.92
N LYS A 289 10.96 -9.77 -1.07
CA LYS A 289 10.75 -10.50 -2.33
C LYS A 289 10.38 -9.58 -3.48
N LEU A 290 9.54 -8.59 -3.23
CA LEU A 290 9.15 -7.58 -4.22
C LEU A 290 10.38 -6.83 -4.72
N SER A 291 11.21 -6.30 -3.82
CA SER A 291 12.43 -5.58 -4.18
C SER A 291 13.36 -6.44 -5.04
N ILE A 292 13.67 -7.66 -4.61
CA ILE A 292 14.52 -8.59 -5.37
C ILE A 292 13.94 -8.88 -6.76
N THR A 293 12.62 -9.13 -6.83
CA THR A 293 11.96 -9.45 -8.10
C THR A 293 11.96 -8.27 -9.06
N LEU A 294 11.75 -7.05 -8.54
CA LEU A 294 11.80 -5.82 -9.35
C LEU A 294 13.23 -5.50 -9.82
N ASP A 295 14.25 -5.71 -8.98
CA ASP A 295 15.66 -5.55 -9.36
C ASP A 295 16.08 -6.53 -10.47
N GLN A 296 15.56 -7.76 -10.42
CA GLN A 296 15.77 -8.74 -11.49
C GLN A 296 15.03 -8.34 -12.78
N LEU A 297 13.79 -7.87 -12.65
CA LEU A 297 12.98 -7.43 -13.79
C LEU A 297 13.61 -6.22 -14.48
N ALA A 298 14.11 -5.26 -13.73
CA ALA A 298 14.73 -4.03 -14.26
C ALA A 298 15.87 -4.32 -15.26
N LYS A 299 16.61 -5.40 -15.05
CA LYS A 299 17.69 -5.83 -15.97
C LYS A 299 17.18 -6.22 -17.37
N ASN A 300 15.89 -6.60 -17.45
CA ASN A 300 15.24 -7.06 -18.68
C ASN A 300 14.32 -5.98 -19.31
N LEU A 301 14.29 -4.76 -18.75
CA LEU A 301 13.45 -3.66 -19.22
C LEU A 301 14.33 -2.50 -19.71
N PRO A 302 14.89 -2.56 -20.92
CA PRO A 302 15.79 -1.52 -21.43
C PRO A 302 15.07 -0.17 -21.53
N ASN A 303 15.84 0.91 -21.32
CA ASN A 303 15.34 2.29 -21.36
C ASN A 303 14.20 2.59 -20.38
N SER A 304 14.06 1.80 -19.32
CA SER A 304 13.11 2.08 -18.23
C SER A 304 13.83 2.38 -16.92
N ASN A 305 13.17 3.17 -16.10
CA ASN A 305 13.55 3.44 -14.73
C ASN A 305 12.49 2.80 -13.82
N LEU A 306 12.80 1.65 -13.25
CA LEU A 306 11.96 0.90 -12.34
C LEU A 306 12.50 1.03 -10.93
N ILE A 307 11.70 1.60 -10.02
CA ILE A 307 12.14 1.92 -8.66
C ILE A 307 11.23 1.21 -7.65
N TYR A 308 11.84 0.44 -6.74
CA TYR A 308 11.18 0.00 -5.51
C TYR A 308 11.22 1.12 -4.46
N ILE A 309 10.07 1.43 -3.84
CA ILE A 309 9.94 2.45 -2.80
C ILE A 309 9.61 1.77 -1.47
N ASP A 310 10.52 1.91 -0.50
CA ASP A 310 10.38 1.37 0.85
C ASP A 310 9.48 2.26 1.72
N ILE A 311 8.19 1.99 1.65
CA ILE A 311 7.19 2.64 2.50
C ILE A 311 7.22 2.09 3.93
N TYR A 312 7.67 0.83 4.14
CA TYR A 312 7.71 0.19 5.45
C TYR A 312 8.59 0.97 6.43
N SER A 313 9.83 1.23 6.03
CA SER A 313 10.78 1.96 6.87
C SER A 313 10.34 3.40 7.14
N ALA A 314 9.81 4.09 6.12
CA ALA A 314 9.32 5.47 6.29
C ALA A 314 8.12 5.55 7.25
N PHE A 315 7.17 4.62 7.12
CA PHE A 315 6.01 4.54 8.01
C PHE A 315 6.44 4.20 9.45
N SER A 316 7.32 3.21 9.63
CA SER A 316 7.84 2.81 10.94
C SER A 316 8.57 3.96 11.61
N HIS A 317 9.38 4.72 10.87
CA HIS A 317 10.07 5.89 11.40
C HIS A 317 9.11 6.96 11.94
N ILE A 318 8.02 7.28 11.19
CA ILE A 318 7.01 8.22 11.66
C ILE A 318 6.28 7.67 12.90
N LEU A 319 5.98 6.37 12.92
CA LEU A 319 5.30 5.71 14.03
C LEU A 319 6.13 5.75 15.32
N GLU A 320 7.42 5.46 15.23
CA GLU A 320 8.38 5.43 16.35
C GLU A 320 8.67 6.83 16.89
N ASN A 321 8.64 7.85 16.03
CA ASN A 321 8.91 9.26 16.37
C ASN A 321 7.64 10.11 16.26
N SER A 322 6.48 9.54 16.55
CA SER A 322 5.17 10.15 16.28
C SER A 322 4.98 11.53 16.94
N ALA A 323 5.53 11.72 18.13
CA ALA A 323 5.48 13.01 18.85
C ALA A 323 6.22 14.12 18.09
N ASP A 324 7.36 13.82 17.46
CA ASP A 324 8.15 14.80 16.68
C ASP A 324 7.38 15.26 15.43
N TYR A 325 6.51 14.39 14.92
CA TYR A 325 5.59 14.69 13.84
C TYR A 325 4.25 15.27 14.31
N GLY A 326 4.06 15.46 15.64
CA GLY A 326 2.88 16.03 16.25
C GLY A 326 1.66 15.10 16.22
N PHE A 327 1.87 13.79 16.27
CA PHE A 327 0.83 12.79 16.46
C PHE A 327 0.76 12.37 17.92
N GLU A 328 -0.42 12.52 18.54
CA GLU A 328 -0.70 12.14 19.92
C GLU A 328 -1.35 10.75 19.99
N GLU A 329 -2.12 10.37 18.96
CA GLU A 329 -2.82 9.11 18.90
C GLU A 329 -2.38 8.29 17.67
N ILE A 330 -1.78 7.11 17.93
CA ILE A 330 -1.18 6.23 16.93
C ILE A 330 -1.74 4.79 16.97
N LYS A 331 -2.63 4.48 17.92
CA LYS A 331 -3.15 3.12 18.12
C LYS A 331 -4.61 2.96 17.70
N LYS A 332 -5.33 4.05 17.44
CA LYS A 332 -6.74 4.04 16.99
C LYS A 332 -6.99 5.13 15.95
N GLY A 333 -8.05 4.93 15.18
CA GLY A 333 -8.52 5.92 14.21
C GLY A 333 -9.29 7.05 14.86
N CYS A 334 -9.42 8.17 14.15
CA CYS A 334 -10.21 9.34 14.56
C CYS A 334 -11.73 9.11 14.39
N CYS A 335 -12.13 8.24 13.46
CA CYS A 335 -13.53 7.90 13.20
C CYS A 335 -14.01 6.76 14.08
N GLY A 336 -15.11 6.96 14.79
CA GLY A 336 -15.73 5.99 15.68
C GLY A 336 -14.94 5.77 16.96
N THR A 337 -14.95 4.53 17.48
CA THR A 337 -14.05 4.12 18.57
C THR A 337 -12.60 4.08 18.11
N GLY A 338 -12.41 4.03 16.78
CA GLY A 338 -11.12 3.93 16.11
C GLY A 338 -10.47 2.55 16.18
N PHE A 339 -11.19 1.52 16.64
CA PHE A 339 -10.67 0.18 16.83
C PHE A 339 -10.92 -0.74 15.64
N VAL A 340 -12.11 -0.64 15.05
CA VAL A 340 -12.57 -1.52 13.97
C VAL A 340 -13.34 -0.80 12.87
N GLU A 341 -13.72 0.43 13.09
CA GLU A 341 -14.53 1.19 12.14
C GLU A 341 -13.69 1.57 10.92
N ALA A 342 -14.10 1.09 9.74
CA ALA A 342 -13.59 1.46 8.43
C ALA A 342 -14.71 1.31 7.39
N GLY A 343 -14.64 2.06 6.28
CA GLY A 343 -15.67 2.02 5.25
C GLY A 343 -17.06 2.29 5.82
N PRO A 344 -18.06 1.41 5.57
CA PRO A 344 -19.44 1.61 6.04
C PRO A 344 -19.61 1.74 7.55
N LEU A 345 -18.68 1.22 8.34
CA LEU A 345 -18.72 1.36 9.80
C LEU A 345 -18.26 2.75 10.28
N CYS A 346 -17.56 3.50 9.44
CA CYS A 346 -17.18 4.89 9.69
C CYS A 346 -18.16 5.84 8.96
N ASN A 347 -19.36 6.03 9.48
CA ASN A 347 -20.40 6.87 8.87
C ASN A 347 -21.02 7.83 9.87
N ARG A 348 -21.61 8.93 9.39
CA ARG A 348 -22.16 10.03 10.21
C ARG A 348 -23.30 9.62 11.15
N PHE A 349 -23.92 8.47 10.97
CA PHE A 349 -25.09 8.05 11.75
C PHE A 349 -24.71 7.20 12.96
N THR A 350 -23.57 6.52 12.90
CA THR A 350 -23.18 5.53 13.93
C THR A 350 -21.88 5.88 14.63
N THR A 351 -21.14 6.88 14.16
CA THR A 351 -19.80 7.18 14.69
C THR A 351 -19.60 8.65 15.04
N PHE A 352 -18.70 8.86 16.00
CA PHE A 352 -18.14 10.17 16.32
C PHE A 352 -16.87 10.40 15.54
N VAL A 353 -16.53 11.64 15.31
CA VAL A 353 -15.21 12.06 14.82
C VAL A 353 -14.46 12.70 15.96
N CYS A 354 -13.19 12.40 16.12
CA CYS A 354 -12.34 13.02 17.13
C CYS A 354 -12.30 14.54 16.97
N SER A 355 -12.09 15.28 18.05
CA SER A 355 -12.10 16.76 18.05
C SER A 355 -10.89 17.36 17.34
N ASN A 356 -9.76 16.65 17.31
CA ASN A 356 -8.52 17.10 16.66
C ASN A 356 -7.98 16.02 15.72
N VAL A 357 -8.44 16.01 14.47
CA VAL A 357 -8.04 15.03 13.45
C VAL A 357 -6.53 15.07 13.20
N SER A 358 -5.91 16.25 13.30
CA SER A 358 -4.49 16.43 13.05
C SER A 358 -3.58 15.77 14.11
N ALA A 359 -4.11 15.47 15.31
CA ALA A 359 -3.39 14.72 16.33
C ALA A 359 -3.40 13.21 16.11
N TYR A 360 -4.22 12.71 15.17
CA TYR A 360 -4.36 11.30 14.88
C TYR A 360 -3.53 10.88 13.67
N MET A 361 -2.82 9.76 13.80
CA MET A 361 -2.10 9.14 12.70
C MET A 361 -3.06 8.48 11.70
N PHE A 362 -4.14 7.86 12.20
CA PHE A 362 -5.14 7.15 11.41
C PHE A 362 -6.48 7.88 11.39
N TRP A 363 -7.10 7.88 10.20
CA TRP A 363 -8.45 8.39 10.03
C TRP A 363 -9.51 7.39 10.50
N ASP A 364 -9.48 6.21 9.92
CA ASP A 364 -10.30 5.07 10.34
C ASP A 364 -9.40 3.96 10.92
N SER A 365 -9.92 2.76 11.13
CA SER A 365 -9.13 1.68 11.72
C SER A 365 -8.07 1.08 10.77
N LEU A 366 -8.03 1.49 9.50
CA LEU A 366 -7.10 1.00 8.47
C LEU A 366 -6.27 2.11 7.84
N HIS A 367 -6.91 3.25 7.54
CA HIS A 367 -6.35 4.26 6.66
C HIS A 367 -5.82 5.46 7.44
N PRO A 368 -4.63 5.94 7.09
CA PRO A 368 -4.06 7.16 7.67
C PRO A 368 -4.89 8.44 7.40
N THR A 369 -4.65 9.45 8.23
CA THR A 369 -5.14 10.82 7.99
C THR A 369 -4.41 11.47 6.82
N GLN A 370 -5.03 12.50 6.22
CA GLN A 370 -4.37 13.29 5.18
C GLN A 370 -3.06 13.91 5.65
N ARG A 371 -2.96 14.31 6.94
CA ARG A 371 -1.73 14.83 7.53
C ARG A 371 -0.62 13.79 7.50
N PHE A 372 -0.91 12.56 7.91
CA PHE A 372 0.06 11.48 7.84
C PHE A 372 0.48 11.19 6.39
N TYR A 373 -0.46 11.09 5.46
CA TYR A 373 -0.15 10.90 4.04
C TYR A 373 0.75 12.00 3.49
N LYS A 374 0.52 13.27 3.88
CA LYS A 374 1.36 14.39 3.47
C LYS A 374 2.79 14.24 3.95
N ILE A 375 2.98 13.93 5.24
CA ILE A 375 4.31 13.74 5.86
C ILE A 375 5.02 12.53 5.22
N LEU A 376 4.35 11.39 5.13
CA LEU A 376 4.90 10.19 4.54
C LEU A 376 5.33 10.42 3.08
N THR A 377 4.45 11.04 2.28
CA THR A 377 4.75 11.31 0.87
C THR A 377 5.91 12.30 0.72
N LYS A 378 6.00 13.33 1.59
CA LYS A 378 7.14 14.26 1.60
C LYS A 378 8.46 13.52 1.85
N ILE A 379 8.51 12.69 2.88
CA ILE A 379 9.71 11.89 3.24
C ILE A 379 10.12 10.97 2.06
N LEU A 380 9.15 10.26 1.47
CA LEU A 380 9.42 9.39 0.34
C LEU A 380 9.86 10.17 -0.90
N PHE A 381 9.23 11.31 -1.17
CA PHE A 381 9.58 12.16 -2.30
C PHE A 381 11.00 12.68 -2.17
N GLU A 382 11.39 13.25 -1.04
CA GLU A 382 12.75 13.74 -0.78
C GLU A 382 13.80 12.63 -0.93
N LYS A 383 13.49 11.41 -0.50
CA LYS A 383 14.40 10.26 -0.60
C LYS A 383 14.58 9.75 -2.03
N TYR A 384 13.52 9.74 -2.83
CA TYR A 384 13.50 9.05 -4.13
C TYR A 384 13.41 9.98 -5.34
N ILE A 385 13.21 11.30 -5.17
CA ILE A 385 13.03 12.24 -6.28
C ILE A 385 14.21 12.23 -7.27
N HIS A 386 15.44 12.07 -6.75
CA HIS A 386 16.65 12.03 -7.59
C HIS A 386 16.70 10.80 -8.50
N ASN A 387 15.91 9.78 -8.20
CA ASN A 387 15.81 8.56 -9.00
C ASN A 387 14.67 8.64 -10.03
N LEU A 388 13.87 9.72 -10.03
CA LEU A 388 12.74 9.93 -10.95
C LEU A 388 13.09 10.86 -12.13
N ASN A 389 14.35 11.28 -12.24
CA ASN A 389 14.87 12.17 -13.29
C ASN A 389 15.64 11.39 -14.35
#